data_12c9fedddc9cc0ed33ce4bea1d2e970c
#
_entry.id   12c9fedddc9cc0ed33ce4bea1d2e970c
#
_cell.length_a   1.000
_cell.length_b   1.000
_cell.length_c   1.000
_cell.angle_alpha   90.00
_cell.angle_beta   90.00
_cell.angle_gamma   90.00
#
_symmetry.space_group_name_H-M   'P 1'
#
loop_
_entity.id
_entity.type
_entity.pdbx_description
1 polymer ?
#
loop_
_entity_poly.entity_id
_entity_poly.type
_entity_poly.pdbx_seq_one_letter_code
_entity_poly.pdbx_strand_id
1 'polypeptide(L)'
;MSLLRIIVLSGVVLGGVFLVWRIVPAKSRLQVLQSGPYFPVVSGFNLNRQEFEFPRDFERELNLVIVPFQQYQQNTVNTWLPAVQEIEVAFPGFIYYEMPTIYEMPVLSRTFINEGMRAGIPDQTARERTITLYLNKSEFKSALEIPNEEDIFLFLVNRDGEILWRATGAYSAEKADELVQVIKAVR
;
A
#
# COMPACT_ATOMS: atom_id res chain seq x y z
N MET A 1 26.87 82.92 -24.31
CA MET A 1 26.19 82.10 -25.37
C MET A 1 26.65 80.65 -25.18
N SER A 2 25.88 79.89 -24.48
CA SER A 2 26.28 78.54 -24.11
C SER A 2 25.17 77.56 -24.64
N LEU A 3 25.62 76.68 -25.52
CA LEU A 3 24.76 75.62 -26.15
C LEU A 3 24.61 74.46 -25.21
N LEU A 4 23.37 74.25 -24.80
CA LEU A 4 22.96 73.10 -23.98
C LEU A 4 22.82 71.85 -24.90
N ARG A 5 23.66 70.85 -24.70
CA ARG A 5 23.51 69.55 -25.40
C ARG A 5 22.64 68.64 -24.55
N ILE A 6 21.49 68.30 -25.09
CA ILE A 6 20.60 67.29 -24.55
C ILE A 6 21.11 65.93 -25.01
N ILE A 7 21.54 65.09 -24.03
CA ILE A 7 21.85 63.67 -24.26
C ILE A 7 20.60 62.88 -23.97
N VAL A 8 20.01 62.27 -25.01
CA VAL A 8 18.92 61.30 -24.88
C VAL A 8 19.56 59.95 -24.58
N LEU A 9 19.42 59.47 -23.35
CA LEU A 9 19.71 58.09 -22.97
C LEU A 9 18.53 57.20 -23.32
N SER A 10 18.66 56.40 -24.36
CA SER A 10 17.75 55.27 -24.65
C SER A 10 17.98 54.14 -23.71
N GLY A 11 17.11 54.01 -22.71
CA GLY A 11 17.09 52.87 -21.79
C GLY A 11 16.55 51.62 -22.48
N VAL A 12 17.42 50.63 -22.71
CA VAL A 12 17.04 49.28 -23.11
C VAL A 12 16.46 48.58 -21.86
N VAL A 13 15.16 48.38 -21.82
CA VAL A 13 14.52 47.53 -20.81
C VAL A 13 14.72 46.08 -21.22
N LEU A 14 15.73 45.44 -20.64
CA LEU A 14 15.86 43.97 -20.68
C LEU A 14 14.82 43.35 -19.80
N GLY A 15 13.75 42.84 -20.42
CA GLY A 15 12.72 42.07 -19.79
C GLY A 15 13.30 40.74 -19.28
N GLY A 16 13.72 40.72 -18.01
CA GLY A 16 14.07 39.49 -17.33
C GLY A 16 12.84 38.63 -17.08
N VAL A 17 12.72 37.56 -17.87
CA VAL A 17 11.75 36.50 -17.55
C VAL A 17 12.24 35.79 -16.29
N PHE A 18 11.71 36.19 -15.14
CA PHE A 18 11.88 35.43 -13.91
C PHE A 18 11.11 34.13 -14.02
N LEU A 19 11.79 33.04 -14.39
CA LEU A 19 11.27 31.68 -14.26
C LEU A 19 11.13 31.38 -12.76
N VAL A 20 9.95 31.64 -12.21
CA VAL A 20 9.64 31.23 -10.84
C VAL A 20 9.55 29.71 -10.81
N TRP A 21 10.64 29.04 -10.51
CA TRP A 21 10.64 27.64 -10.16
C TRP A 21 9.83 27.51 -8.87
N ARG A 22 8.56 27.09 -9.01
CA ARG A 22 7.77 26.64 -7.86
C ARG A 22 8.47 25.40 -7.31
N ILE A 23 9.20 25.57 -6.22
CA ILE A 23 9.68 24.46 -5.40
C ILE A 23 8.44 23.82 -4.80
N VAL A 24 7.95 22.75 -5.43
CA VAL A 24 6.90 21.91 -4.86
C VAL A 24 7.52 21.20 -3.65
N PRO A 25 6.99 21.38 -2.43
CA PRO A 25 7.57 20.76 -1.25
C PRO A 25 7.61 19.24 -1.44
N ALA A 26 8.69 18.59 -0.96
CA ALA A 26 8.92 17.14 -1.13
C ALA A 26 7.71 16.27 -0.73
N LYS A 27 6.94 16.71 0.27
CA LYS A 27 5.70 16.05 0.71
C LYS A 27 4.62 15.99 -0.38
N SER A 28 4.47 17.03 -1.20
CA SER A 28 3.50 17.03 -2.30
C SER A 28 3.95 16.18 -3.48
N ARG A 29 5.28 16.02 -3.66
CA ARG A 29 5.84 15.17 -4.70
C ARG A 29 5.67 13.69 -4.36
N LEU A 30 5.79 13.31 -3.08
CA LEU A 30 5.49 11.96 -2.59
C LEU A 30 4.00 11.64 -2.71
N GLN A 31 3.10 12.59 -2.38
CA GLN A 31 1.66 12.40 -2.55
C GLN A 31 1.24 12.25 -4.03
N VAL A 32 1.87 12.96 -4.94
CA VAL A 32 1.59 12.83 -6.39
C VAL A 32 2.09 11.50 -6.95
N LEU A 33 3.17 10.92 -6.36
CA LEU A 33 3.66 9.59 -6.74
C LEU A 33 2.83 8.44 -6.13
N GLN A 34 2.02 8.73 -5.09
CA GLN A 34 1.12 7.76 -4.45
C GLN A 34 -0.30 7.75 -5.04
N SER A 35 -0.62 8.62 -5.99
CA SER A 35 -1.92 8.69 -6.68
C SER A 35 -1.99 7.80 -7.93
N GLY A 36 -1.51 6.57 -7.84
CA GLY A 36 -1.54 5.56 -8.90
C GLY A 36 -2.05 4.22 -8.38
N PRO A 37 -2.09 3.18 -9.17
CA PRO A 37 -2.46 1.83 -8.75
C PRO A 37 -1.36 1.20 -7.87
N TYR A 38 -0.87 1.95 -6.89
CA TYR A 38 0.19 1.53 -5.99
C TYR A 38 -0.33 1.30 -4.57
N PHE A 39 0.22 0.30 -3.92
CA PHE A 39 -0.02 0.04 -2.51
C PHE A 39 0.56 1.19 -1.66
N PRO A 40 -0.20 1.77 -0.71
CA PRO A 40 0.27 2.90 0.08
C PRO A 40 1.41 2.50 1.01
N VAL A 41 2.25 3.48 1.39
CA VAL A 41 3.26 3.27 2.42
C VAL A 41 2.57 3.11 3.77
N VAL A 42 2.74 1.93 4.37
CA VAL A 42 2.16 1.59 5.69
C VAL A 42 3.17 0.82 6.53
N SER A 43 3.09 0.98 7.85
CA SER A 43 3.89 0.20 8.80
C SER A 43 2.99 -0.68 9.66
N GLY A 44 3.49 -1.86 9.99
CA GLY A 44 2.78 -2.81 10.85
C GLY A 44 3.73 -3.77 11.54
N PHE A 45 3.16 -4.59 12.42
CA PHE A 45 3.90 -5.61 13.15
C PHE A 45 3.28 -6.97 12.87
N ASN A 46 4.14 -7.97 12.61
CA ASN A 46 3.63 -9.32 12.58
C ASN A 46 3.35 -9.84 14.00
N LEU A 47 2.70 -10.99 14.09
CA LEU A 47 2.37 -11.57 15.40
C LEU A 47 3.60 -12.15 16.14
N ASN A 48 4.77 -12.14 15.51
CA ASN A 48 6.07 -12.39 16.14
C ASN A 48 6.80 -11.10 16.59
N ARG A 49 6.11 -9.93 16.54
CA ARG A 49 6.59 -8.62 16.95
C ARG A 49 7.70 -8.04 16.07
N GLN A 50 7.84 -8.54 14.85
CA GLN A 50 8.73 -7.98 13.86
C GLN A 50 8.01 -6.82 13.14
N GLU A 51 8.70 -5.71 12.94
CA GLU A 51 8.21 -4.53 12.24
C GLU A 51 8.43 -4.64 10.73
N PHE A 52 7.47 -4.15 9.96
CA PHE A 52 7.50 -4.09 8.51
C PHE A 52 7.04 -2.71 8.04
N GLU A 53 7.60 -2.27 6.90
CA GLU A 53 7.18 -1.08 6.17
C GLU A 53 6.95 -1.44 4.71
N PHE A 54 5.71 -1.45 4.28
CA PHE A 54 5.33 -1.78 2.90
C PHE A 54 5.24 -0.50 2.04
N PRO A 55 5.57 -0.60 0.73
CA PRO A 55 5.95 -1.78 -0.04
C PRO A 55 7.41 -2.23 0.11
N ARG A 56 8.27 -1.46 0.79
CA ARG A 56 9.71 -1.72 0.89
C ARG A 56 10.06 -3.15 1.33
N ASP A 57 9.30 -3.70 2.27
CA ASP A 57 9.58 -4.98 2.90
C ASP A 57 8.78 -6.14 2.27
N PHE A 58 8.25 -5.97 1.05
CA PHE A 58 7.72 -7.08 0.28
C PHE A 58 8.83 -8.06 -0.09
N GLU A 59 8.69 -9.32 0.31
CA GLU A 59 9.78 -10.31 0.21
C GLU A 59 9.93 -10.90 -1.18
N ARG A 60 8.85 -11.02 -1.93
CA ARG A 60 8.83 -11.71 -3.22
C ARG A 60 8.52 -10.75 -4.37
N GLU A 61 8.71 -11.25 -5.58
CA GLU A 61 8.34 -10.56 -6.82
C GLU A 61 6.84 -10.22 -6.85
N LEU A 62 6.00 -11.16 -6.34
CA LEU A 62 4.55 -11.06 -6.29
C LEU A 62 4.05 -11.34 -4.88
N ASN A 63 3.29 -10.41 -4.34
CA ASN A 63 2.81 -10.43 -2.96
C ASN A 63 1.29 -10.25 -2.97
N LEU A 64 0.56 -11.27 -2.53
CA LEU A 64 -0.88 -11.15 -2.34
C LEU A 64 -1.15 -10.59 -0.96
N VAL A 65 -1.76 -9.41 -0.90
CA VAL A 65 -2.19 -8.76 0.35
C VAL A 65 -3.68 -8.98 0.54
N ILE A 66 -4.07 -9.60 1.65
CA ILE A 66 -5.45 -9.83 2.05
C ILE A 66 -5.77 -8.89 3.21
N VAL A 67 -6.75 -8.00 3.03
CA VAL A 67 -7.07 -6.90 3.95
C VAL A 67 -8.45 -7.13 4.58
N PRO A 68 -8.54 -7.74 5.78
CA PRO A 68 -9.75 -7.73 6.60
C PRO A 68 -9.79 -6.47 7.49
N PHE A 69 -10.99 -5.97 7.78
CA PHE A 69 -11.26 -4.82 8.66
C PHE A 69 -11.95 -5.19 9.96
N GLN A 70 -12.55 -6.39 10.00
CA GLN A 70 -13.37 -6.88 11.12
C GLN A 70 -12.97 -8.31 11.48
N GLN A 71 -13.05 -8.63 12.78
CA GLN A 71 -12.67 -9.96 13.26
C GLN A 71 -13.47 -11.10 12.59
N TYR A 72 -14.77 -10.91 12.36
CA TYR A 72 -15.62 -11.93 11.72
C TYR A 72 -15.22 -12.24 10.27
N GLN A 73 -14.51 -11.32 9.60
CA GLN A 73 -14.02 -11.50 8.24
C GLN A 73 -12.90 -12.54 8.14
N GLN A 74 -12.33 -12.99 9.28
CA GLN A 74 -11.38 -14.10 9.28
C GLN A 74 -11.96 -15.36 8.62
N ASN A 75 -13.26 -15.62 8.78
CA ASN A 75 -13.89 -16.73 8.08
C ASN A 75 -13.81 -16.60 6.56
N THR A 76 -13.96 -15.38 6.05
CA THR A 76 -13.81 -15.08 4.61
C THR A 76 -12.35 -15.20 4.16
N VAL A 77 -11.40 -14.72 4.95
CA VAL A 77 -9.95 -14.92 4.70
C VAL A 77 -9.63 -16.40 4.61
N ASN A 78 -10.11 -17.20 5.55
CA ASN A 78 -9.85 -18.64 5.61
C ASN A 78 -10.32 -19.39 4.35
N THR A 79 -11.29 -18.86 3.60
CA THR A 79 -11.71 -19.49 2.33
C THR A 79 -10.61 -19.43 1.26
N TRP A 80 -9.72 -18.44 1.34
CA TRP A 80 -8.63 -18.27 0.38
C TRP A 80 -7.39 -19.07 0.71
N LEU A 81 -7.13 -19.40 2.00
CA LEU A 81 -5.87 -19.99 2.44
C LEU A 81 -5.46 -21.26 1.69
N PRO A 82 -6.34 -22.24 1.42
CA PRO A 82 -5.96 -23.42 0.67
C PRO A 82 -5.43 -23.08 -0.74
N ALA A 83 -6.15 -22.22 -1.46
CA ALA A 83 -5.78 -21.85 -2.83
C ALA A 83 -4.48 -21.03 -2.87
N VAL A 84 -4.29 -20.06 -1.96
CA VAL A 84 -3.05 -19.24 -1.96
C VAL A 84 -1.84 -20.07 -1.55
N GLN A 85 -1.98 -21.09 -0.71
CA GLN A 85 -0.91 -22.03 -0.37
C GLN A 85 -0.54 -22.90 -1.56
N GLU A 86 -1.51 -23.38 -2.33
CA GLU A 86 -1.25 -24.11 -3.58
C GLU A 86 -0.54 -23.23 -4.61
N ILE A 87 -0.97 -21.96 -4.75
CA ILE A 87 -0.32 -20.99 -5.65
C ILE A 87 1.13 -20.75 -5.22
N GLU A 88 1.40 -20.61 -3.93
CA GLU A 88 2.75 -20.40 -3.41
C GLU A 88 3.68 -21.57 -3.70
N VAL A 89 3.19 -22.80 -3.60
CA VAL A 89 3.96 -24.00 -3.97
C VAL A 89 4.23 -24.03 -5.48
N ALA A 90 3.24 -23.65 -6.31
CA ALA A 90 3.37 -23.64 -7.76
C ALA A 90 4.25 -22.49 -8.30
N PHE A 91 4.33 -21.38 -7.58
CA PHE A 91 5.01 -20.14 -7.99
C PHE A 91 5.97 -19.63 -6.89
N PRO A 92 7.24 -20.06 -6.87
CA PRO A 92 8.21 -19.69 -5.82
C PRO A 92 8.47 -18.17 -5.65
N GLY A 93 8.14 -17.35 -6.67
CA GLY A 93 8.20 -15.87 -6.61
C GLY A 93 6.97 -15.22 -6.00
N PHE A 94 6.01 -16.01 -5.53
CA PHE A 94 4.76 -15.54 -4.91
C PHE A 94 4.77 -15.80 -3.40
N ILE A 95 4.13 -14.89 -2.64
CA ILE A 95 3.85 -15.03 -1.20
C ILE A 95 2.53 -14.34 -0.89
N TYR A 96 1.87 -14.68 0.23
CA TYR A 96 0.72 -13.95 0.71
C TYR A 96 0.93 -13.38 2.11
N TYR A 97 0.24 -12.29 2.40
CA TYR A 97 0.14 -11.63 3.71
C TYR A 97 -1.32 -11.40 4.08
N GLU A 98 -1.65 -11.62 5.34
CA GLU A 98 -2.89 -11.14 5.93
C GLU A 98 -2.60 -9.81 6.63
N MET A 99 -3.31 -8.74 6.27
CA MET A 99 -3.11 -7.41 6.85
C MET A 99 -4.37 -6.91 7.56
N PRO A 100 -4.68 -7.44 8.77
CA PRO A 100 -5.77 -6.92 9.59
C PRO A 100 -5.59 -5.42 9.81
N THR A 101 -6.55 -4.62 9.33
CA THR A 101 -6.47 -3.17 9.32
C THR A 101 -7.39 -2.56 10.38
N ILE A 102 -6.80 -1.99 11.40
CA ILE A 102 -7.45 -1.53 12.63
C ILE A 102 -7.24 -0.01 12.76
N TYR A 103 -8.17 0.69 13.38
CA TYR A 103 -7.99 2.11 13.71
C TYR A 103 -6.77 2.32 14.59
N GLU A 104 -6.10 3.44 14.38
CA GLU A 104 -5.05 3.89 15.28
C GLU A 104 -5.54 3.97 16.72
N MET A 105 -4.77 3.40 17.63
CA MET A 105 -5.12 3.34 19.06
C MET A 105 -3.87 3.33 19.94
N PRO A 106 -4.00 3.60 21.27
CA PRO A 106 -2.89 3.56 22.22
C PRO A 106 -2.17 2.20 22.24
N VAL A 107 -0.87 2.23 22.49
CA VAL A 107 0.01 1.04 22.46
C VAL A 107 -0.49 -0.11 23.33
N LEU A 108 -1.01 0.17 24.54
CA LEU A 108 -1.55 -0.88 25.43
C LEU A 108 -2.72 -1.65 24.78
N SER A 109 -3.62 -0.93 24.08
CA SER A 109 -4.74 -1.56 23.37
C SER A 109 -4.26 -2.41 22.21
N ARG A 110 -3.25 -1.93 21.44
CA ARG A 110 -2.63 -2.70 20.36
C ARG A 110 -2.01 -3.99 20.88
N THR A 111 -1.29 -3.92 22.00
CA THR A 111 -0.68 -5.10 22.62
C THR A 111 -1.73 -6.14 23.00
N PHE A 112 -2.82 -5.73 23.63
CA PHE A 112 -3.91 -6.64 23.99
C PHE A 112 -4.53 -7.34 22.79
N ILE A 113 -4.80 -6.62 21.71
CA ILE A 113 -5.36 -7.17 20.47
C ILE A 113 -4.35 -8.14 19.82
N ASN A 114 -3.08 -7.75 19.69
CA ASN A 114 -2.05 -8.58 19.09
C ASN A 114 -1.81 -9.88 19.87
N GLU A 115 -1.80 -9.82 21.20
CA GLU A 115 -1.67 -11.05 22.02
C GLU A 115 -2.90 -11.94 21.91
N GLY A 116 -4.10 -11.34 21.79
CA GLY A 116 -5.33 -12.10 21.50
C GLY A 116 -5.28 -12.83 20.16
N MET A 117 -4.87 -12.14 19.09
CA MET A 117 -4.67 -12.75 17.77
C MET A 117 -3.59 -13.82 17.79
N ARG A 118 -2.46 -13.55 18.46
CA ARG A 118 -1.37 -14.50 18.61
C ARG A 118 -1.77 -15.78 19.33
N ALA A 119 -2.60 -15.67 20.36
CA ALA A 119 -3.15 -16.82 21.07
C ALA A 119 -4.10 -17.65 20.19
N GLY A 120 -4.84 -17.00 19.30
CA GLY A 120 -5.77 -17.64 18.37
C GLY A 120 -5.11 -18.27 17.14
N ILE A 121 -3.87 -17.90 16.81
CA ILE A 121 -3.13 -18.40 15.63
C ILE A 121 -1.91 -19.22 16.11
N PRO A 122 -2.03 -20.56 16.24
CA PRO A 122 -0.94 -21.40 16.74
C PRO A 122 0.19 -21.60 15.72
N ASP A 123 -0.11 -21.51 14.43
CA ASP A 123 0.85 -21.74 13.35
C ASP A 123 1.88 -20.61 13.25
N GLN A 124 3.16 -20.99 13.22
CA GLN A 124 4.28 -20.04 13.18
C GLN A 124 4.33 -19.25 11.88
N THR A 125 4.12 -19.92 10.76
CA THR A 125 4.14 -19.28 9.42
C THR A 125 2.98 -18.31 9.27
N ALA A 126 1.79 -18.67 9.75
CA ALA A 126 0.65 -17.76 9.76
C ALA A 126 0.92 -16.51 10.61
N ARG A 127 1.59 -16.65 11.77
CA ARG A 127 2.00 -15.51 12.61
C ARG A 127 3.00 -14.58 11.90
N GLU A 128 3.93 -15.13 11.15
CA GLU A 128 4.92 -14.36 10.37
C GLU A 128 4.25 -13.54 9.28
N ARG A 129 3.19 -14.06 8.68
CA ARG A 129 2.45 -13.47 7.56
C ARG A 129 1.27 -12.59 7.95
N THR A 130 0.86 -12.63 9.23
CA THR A 130 -0.19 -11.75 9.75
C THR A 130 0.42 -10.45 10.23
N ILE A 131 0.29 -9.38 9.44
CA ILE A 131 0.84 -8.04 9.72
C ILE A 131 -0.30 -7.12 10.15
N THR A 132 -0.40 -6.80 11.43
CA THR A 132 -1.46 -5.91 11.92
C THR A 132 -1.13 -4.45 11.62
N LEU A 133 -2.01 -3.77 10.91
CA LEU A 133 -1.90 -2.35 10.58
C LEU A 133 -2.78 -1.53 11.55
N TYR A 134 -2.15 -0.57 12.27
CA TYR A 134 -2.85 0.42 13.12
C TYR A 134 -2.69 1.80 12.50
N LEU A 135 -3.69 2.27 11.78
CA LEU A 135 -3.57 3.45 10.91
C LEU A 135 -4.89 4.21 10.75
N ASN A 136 -4.83 5.35 10.05
CA ASN A 136 -6.00 6.07 9.58
C ASN A 136 -6.68 5.27 8.45
N LYS A 137 -7.71 4.50 8.81
CA LYS A 137 -8.44 3.65 7.84
C LYS A 137 -9.06 4.43 6.68
N SER A 138 -9.44 5.70 6.89
CA SER A 138 -10.04 6.51 5.84
C SER A 138 -9.03 6.84 4.74
N GLU A 139 -7.80 7.23 5.12
CA GLU A 139 -6.71 7.50 4.19
C GLU A 139 -6.29 6.22 3.45
N PHE A 140 -6.13 5.11 4.19
CA PHE A 140 -5.77 3.82 3.63
C PHE A 140 -6.81 3.32 2.60
N LYS A 141 -8.10 3.38 2.96
CA LYS A 141 -9.19 3.00 2.05
C LYS A 141 -9.23 3.90 0.81
N SER A 142 -9.04 5.20 0.99
CA SER A 142 -9.03 6.14 -0.14
C SER A 142 -7.87 5.86 -1.10
N ALA A 143 -6.67 5.56 -0.58
CA ALA A 143 -5.50 5.24 -1.40
C ALA A 143 -5.67 3.94 -2.22
N LEU A 144 -6.41 2.98 -1.68
CA LEU A 144 -6.69 1.68 -2.32
C LEU A 144 -8.05 1.64 -3.03
N GLU A 145 -8.79 2.75 -3.06
CA GLU A 145 -10.14 2.82 -3.64
C GLU A 145 -11.12 1.81 -3.03
N ILE A 146 -10.98 1.56 -1.70
CA ILE A 146 -11.86 0.65 -0.95
C ILE A 146 -13.12 1.41 -0.54
N PRO A 147 -14.32 1.01 -1.01
CA PRO A 147 -15.54 1.77 -0.79
C PRO A 147 -16.10 1.67 0.63
N ASN A 148 -15.94 0.52 1.27
CA ASN A 148 -16.50 0.22 2.60
C ASN A 148 -15.66 -0.86 3.32
N GLU A 149 -16.11 -1.33 4.48
CA GLU A 149 -15.47 -2.37 5.29
C GLU A 149 -16.35 -3.63 5.43
N GLU A 150 -17.30 -3.81 4.52
CA GLU A 150 -18.29 -4.90 4.59
C GLU A 150 -17.67 -6.25 4.23
N ASP A 151 -16.58 -6.23 3.45
CA ASP A 151 -15.91 -7.44 3.00
C ASP A 151 -14.38 -7.32 3.10
N ILE A 152 -13.67 -8.39 2.78
CA ILE A 152 -12.21 -8.37 2.63
C ILE A 152 -11.82 -7.90 1.23
N PHE A 153 -10.66 -7.29 1.13
CA PHE A 153 -10.07 -6.87 -0.16
C PHE A 153 -8.74 -7.59 -0.39
N LEU A 154 -8.51 -7.99 -1.63
CA LEU A 154 -7.30 -8.67 -2.04
C LEU A 154 -6.59 -7.86 -3.11
N PHE A 155 -5.27 -7.73 -3.00
CA PHE A 155 -4.41 -7.03 -3.94
C PHE A 155 -3.21 -7.90 -4.28
N LEU A 156 -2.99 -8.22 -5.54
CA LEU A 156 -1.69 -8.73 -5.98
C LEU A 156 -0.79 -7.54 -6.25
N VAL A 157 0.33 -7.47 -5.56
CA VAL A 157 1.25 -6.33 -5.58
C VAL A 157 2.64 -6.84 -5.98
N ASN A 158 3.32 -6.15 -6.90
CA ASN A 158 4.72 -6.45 -7.18
C ASN A 158 5.63 -5.90 -6.08
N ARG A 159 6.92 -6.19 -6.16
CA ARG A 159 7.90 -5.76 -5.16
C ARG A 159 8.01 -4.23 -5.02
N ASP A 160 7.71 -3.49 -6.08
CA ASP A 160 7.77 -2.02 -6.10
C ASP A 160 6.48 -1.37 -5.59
N GLY A 161 5.48 -2.17 -5.24
CA GLY A 161 4.20 -1.69 -4.72
C GLY A 161 3.11 -1.48 -5.77
N GLU A 162 3.35 -1.79 -7.06
CA GLU A 162 2.33 -1.67 -8.09
C GLU A 162 1.27 -2.76 -7.92
N ILE A 163 -0.01 -2.36 -7.97
CA ILE A 163 -1.15 -3.27 -7.86
C ILE A 163 -1.46 -3.84 -9.24
N LEU A 164 -1.25 -5.14 -9.39
CA LEU A 164 -1.43 -5.86 -10.65
C LEU A 164 -2.81 -6.49 -10.79
N TRP A 165 -3.47 -6.80 -9.68
CA TRP A 165 -4.80 -7.38 -9.63
C TRP A 165 -5.49 -7.07 -8.31
N ARG A 166 -6.81 -7.06 -8.31
CA ARG A 166 -7.64 -6.85 -7.12
C ARG A 166 -8.91 -7.69 -7.15
N ALA A 167 -9.36 -8.12 -5.98
CA ALA A 167 -10.64 -8.78 -5.79
C ALA A 167 -11.26 -8.42 -4.43
N THR A 168 -12.52 -8.80 -4.25
CA THR A 168 -13.27 -8.58 -3.00
C THR A 168 -14.00 -9.86 -2.63
N GLY A 169 -14.07 -10.11 -1.32
CA GLY A 169 -14.92 -11.16 -0.74
C GLY A 169 -14.31 -12.55 -0.74
N ALA A 170 -15.15 -13.52 -0.47
CA ALA A 170 -14.78 -14.93 -0.34
C ALA A 170 -14.15 -15.48 -1.62
N TYR A 171 -13.39 -16.54 -1.44
CA TYR A 171 -12.83 -17.33 -2.54
C TYR A 171 -13.91 -17.76 -3.54
N SER A 172 -13.56 -17.68 -4.82
CA SER A 172 -14.22 -18.44 -5.89
C SER A 172 -13.17 -18.95 -6.86
N ALA A 173 -13.48 -20.04 -7.58
CA ALA A 173 -12.57 -20.61 -8.56
C ALA A 173 -12.21 -19.59 -9.67
N GLU A 174 -13.19 -18.78 -10.11
CA GLU A 174 -12.99 -17.73 -11.12
C GLU A 174 -11.95 -16.69 -10.67
N LYS A 175 -12.07 -16.17 -9.43
CA LYS A 175 -11.12 -15.20 -8.88
C LYS A 175 -9.71 -15.80 -8.74
N ALA A 176 -9.62 -17.07 -8.34
CA ALA A 176 -8.34 -17.75 -8.23
C ALA A 176 -7.71 -17.98 -9.61
N ASP A 177 -8.51 -18.33 -10.61
CA ASP A 177 -8.05 -18.49 -11.98
C ASP A 177 -7.55 -17.15 -12.56
N GLU A 178 -8.27 -16.04 -12.33
CA GLU A 178 -7.85 -14.69 -12.69
C GLU A 178 -6.49 -14.35 -12.06
N LEU A 179 -6.35 -14.56 -10.74
CA LEU A 179 -5.11 -14.34 -10.01
C LEU A 179 -3.95 -15.13 -10.65
N VAL A 180 -4.16 -16.41 -10.92
CA VAL A 180 -3.15 -17.27 -11.54
C VAL A 180 -2.79 -16.83 -12.96
N GLN A 181 -3.77 -16.35 -13.75
CA GLN A 181 -3.50 -15.81 -15.09
C GLN A 181 -2.63 -14.55 -15.02
N VAL A 182 -2.91 -13.64 -14.07
CA VAL A 182 -2.07 -12.43 -13.89
C VAL A 182 -0.65 -12.84 -13.45
N ILE A 183 -0.50 -13.75 -12.49
CA ILE A 183 0.81 -14.26 -12.06
C ILE A 183 1.62 -14.83 -13.26
N LYS A 184 0.96 -15.56 -14.16
CA LYS A 184 1.61 -16.12 -15.37
C LYS A 184 1.98 -15.05 -16.39
N ALA A 185 1.19 -13.97 -16.50
CA ALA A 185 1.39 -12.92 -17.50
C ALA A 185 2.55 -11.97 -17.16
N VAL A 186 2.90 -11.83 -15.86
CA VAL A 186 3.95 -10.89 -15.38
C VAL A 186 5.29 -11.59 -15.09
N ARG A 187 5.39 -12.89 -15.39
CA ARG A 187 6.60 -13.71 -15.31
C ARG A 187 7.27 -13.82 -16.67
#